data_15976976d071062ddf9fcd4371c70428
#
_entry.id   15976976d071062ddf9fcd4371c70428
#
_cell.length_a   1.000
_cell.length_b   1.000
_cell.length_c   1.000
_cell.angle_alpha   90.00
_cell.angle_beta   90.00
_cell.angle_gamma   90.00
#
_symmetry.space_group_name_H-M   'P 1'
#
loop_
_entity.id
_entity.type
_entity.pdbx_description
1 polymer ?
#
loop_
_entity_poly.entity_id
_entity_poly.type
_entity_poly.pdbx_seq_one_letter_code
_entity_poly.pdbx_strand_id
1 'polypeptide(L)'
;MKLLNKLTLKNLRLNKVRTIVTIVGIMLSAALITVVSGMALSGRQTMIDAQTAWSGNYDVALDIIDNSVIETARNNRNVENAFYKERLGYARTKNADGEICDYSVLAMSENTYGNCFKIDLIKGKFPTNSGEAVVTKAFKTQDGKDVKIGDKITLDVGVLTDKDGNVLDEEGIHNLLQKDFNKCSIIDAVKRTYTVTGIIERPKTSELYDPSNLSMIYTVSDEKAPIEAIRTKHMNKLYIAYTPQSEGNYLQNTADILGFKADDMSNVISDEISPEDQQTSGINAYEFNSILLSMKGYGSNDATNTVIFSLAVIIIIIVMLASVFVIRNSFAISITEKTSMYGMLASVGATKRQIRRNVLFEGFILGLIGIPLGILLGLGVNAILIAILNSVLGDMLNGATFVFVTPTIPIICAIVLSAVTIFLSLIHI
;
A
#
# COMPACT_ATOMS: atom_id res chain seq x y z
N MET A 1 49.63 14.13 18.36
CA MET A 1 48.19 13.80 18.17
C MET A 1 47.53 13.11 19.36
N LYS A 2 48.08 12.05 19.91
CA LYS A 2 47.49 11.36 21.10
C LYS A 2 47.30 12.29 22.31
N LEU A 3 48.19 13.30 22.48
CA LEU A 3 48.14 14.25 23.59
C LEU A 3 46.95 15.23 23.46
N LEU A 4 46.74 15.86 22.28
CA LEU A 4 45.64 16.79 22.00
C LEU A 4 44.26 16.11 22.17
N ASN A 5 44.12 14.90 21.68
CA ASN A 5 42.88 14.12 21.82
C ASN A 5 42.58 13.77 23.29
N LYS A 6 43.62 13.41 24.10
CA LYS A 6 43.46 13.22 25.54
C LYS A 6 43.03 14.50 26.26
N LEU A 7 43.60 15.65 25.84
CA LEU A 7 43.23 16.95 26.39
C LEU A 7 41.78 17.31 26.09
N THR A 8 41.29 17.03 24.86
CA THR A 8 39.88 17.21 24.49
C THR A 8 38.95 16.38 25.35
N LEU A 9 39.23 15.11 25.51
CA LEU A 9 38.39 14.23 26.34
C LEU A 9 38.36 14.68 27.80
N LYS A 10 39.51 15.10 28.38
CA LYS A 10 39.56 15.64 29.74
C LYS A 10 38.74 16.92 29.86
N ASN A 11 38.81 17.80 28.86
CA ASN A 11 38.10 19.07 28.82
C ASN A 11 36.56 18.86 28.70
N LEU A 12 36.10 17.91 27.89
CA LEU A 12 34.68 17.54 27.81
C LEU A 12 34.14 17.04 29.16
N ARG A 13 34.95 16.28 29.91
CA ARG A 13 34.58 15.81 31.25
C ARG A 13 34.54 16.91 32.32
N LEU A 14 35.42 17.92 32.22
CA LEU A 14 35.44 19.03 33.16
C LEU A 14 34.28 20.03 32.92
N ASN A 15 33.88 20.23 31.67
CA ASN A 15 32.81 21.18 31.29
C ASN A 15 31.48 20.41 30.99
N LYS A 16 30.97 19.71 31.99
CA LYS A 16 29.82 18.80 31.85
C LYS A 16 28.56 19.46 31.28
N VAL A 17 28.16 20.60 31.82
CA VAL A 17 26.92 21.31 31.43
C VAL A 17 26.92 21.62 29.93
N ARG A 18 28.02 22.20 29.43
CA ARG A 18 28.16 22.53 28.02
C ARG A 18 28.20 21.32 27.13
N THR A 19 28.95 20.29 27.52
CA THR A 19 29.01 19.02 26.81
C THR A 19 27.62 18.42 26.67
N ILE A 20 26.83 18.43 27.74
CA ILE A 20 25.44 17.95 27.73
C ILE A 20 24.58 18.80 26.78
N VAL A 21 24.64 20.11 26.85
CA VAL A 21 23.86 21.01 25.97
C VAL A 21 24.16 20.74 24.49
N THR A 22 25.45 20.57 24.14
CA THR A 22 25.85 20.27 22.77
C THR A 22 25.37 18.87 22.35
N ILE A 23 25.48 17.86 23.22
CA ILE A 23 24.94 16.52 22.97
C ILE A 23 23.42 16.57 22.76
N VAL A 24 22.68 17.29 23.60
CA VAL A 24 21.23 17.49 23.48
C VAL A 24 20.88 18.16 22.14
N GLY A 25 21.63 19.18 21.72
CA GLY A 25 21.43 19.84 20.42
C GLY A 25 21.60 18.84 19.24
N ILE A 26 22.67 18.04 19.26
CA ILE A 26 22.90 16.98 18.25
C ILE A 26 21.81 15.90 18.33
N MET A 27 21.44 15.47 19.53
CA MET A 27 20.41 14.48 19.78
C MET A 27 19.05 14.92 19.23
N LEU A 28 18.62 16.17 19.49
CA LEU A 28 17.37 16.72 18.98
C LEU A 28 17.38 16.82 17.46
N SER A 29 18.50 17.23 16.86
CA SER A 29 18.67 17.27 15.42
C SER A 29 18.50 15.89 14.79
N ALA A 30 19.21 14.89 15.30
CA ALA A 30 19.12 13.52 14.82
C ALA A 30 17.71 12.93 15.05
N ALA A 31 17.08 13.24 16.18
CA ALA A 31 15.71 12.82 16.48
C ALA A 31 14.71 13.39 15.48
N LEU A 32 14.77 14.71 15.18
CA LEU A 32 13.87 15.33 14.21
C LEU A 32 14.04 14.76 12.80
N ILE A 33 15.28 14.54 12.35
CA ILE A 33 15.52 13.91 11.04
C ILE A 33 14.94 12.48 11.02
N THR A 34 15.12 11.71 12.09
CA THR A 34 14.57 10.34 12.21
C THR A 34 13.04 10.38 12.20
N VAL A 35 12.41 11.30 12.91
CA VAL A 35 10.94 11.43 12.94
C VAL A 35 10.40 11.78 11.57
N VAL A 36 10.95 12.81 10.91
CA VAL A 36 10.45 13.26 9.60
C VAL A 36 10.61 12.18 8.52
N SER A 37 11.80 11.56 8.44
CA SER A 37 12.03 10.50 7.46
C SER A 37 11.22 9.24 7.76
N GLY A 38 11.05 8.88 9.02
CA GLY A 38 10.22 7.75 9.43
C GLY A 38 8.74 7.97 9.14
N MET A 39 8.21 9.16 9.44
CA MET A 39 6.82 9.51 9.16
C MET A 39 6.52 9.59 7.65
N ALA A 40 7.45 10.08 6.84
CA ALA A 40 7.28 10.12 5.38
C ALA A 40 7.16 8.71 4.80
N LEU A 41 8.00 7.77 5.23
CA LEU A 41 7.93 6.37 4.77
C LEU A 41 6.72 5.64 5.31
N SER A 42 6.37 5.85 6.58
CA SER A 42 5.16 5.26 7.19
C SER A 42 3.90 5.79 6.49
N GLY A 43 3.82 7.09 6.23
CA GLY A 43 2.70 7.69 5.50
C GLY A 43 2.56 7.13 4.08
N ARG A 44 3.67 7.00 3.34
CA ARG A 44 3.66 6.38 2.01
C ARG A 44 3.17 4.93 2.06
N GLN A 45 3.68 4.13 2.99
CA GLN A 45 3.25 2.73 3.12
C GLN A 45 1.76 2.64 3.48
N THR A 46 1.28 3.48 4.40
CA THR A 46 -0.14 3.54 4.77
C THR A 46 -1.03 3.89 3.57
N MET A 47 -0.60 4.80 2.70
CA MET A 47 -1.33 5.13 1.48
C MET A 47 -1.38 3.94 0.51
N ILE A 48 -0.26 3.23 0.33
CA ILE A 48 -0.20 2.00 -0.47
C ILE A 48 -1.15 0.94 0.11
N ASP A 49 -1.11 0.71 1.42
CA ASP A 49 -1.96 -0.26 2.10
C ASP A 49 -3.44 0.10 2.01
N ALA A 50 -3.78 1.39 2.15
CA ALA A 50 -5.15 1.90 2.00
C ALA A 50 -5.65 1.75 0.56
N GLN A 51 -4.81 2.06 -0.43
CA GLN A 51 -5.16 1.87 -1.84
C GLN A 51 -5.30 0.40 -2.19
N THR A 52 -4.39 -0.45 -1.69
CA THR A 52 -4.47 -1.91 -1.85
C THR A 52 -5.76 -2.47 -1.22
N ALA A 53 -6.15 -1.97 -0.06
CA ALA A 53 -7.41 -2.37 0.59
C ALA A 53 -8.64 -1.91 -0.21
N TRP A 54 -8.55 -0.79 -0.92
CA TRP A 54 -9.61 -0.24 -1.75
C TRP A 54 -9.69 -0.89 -3.13
N SER A 55 -8.60 -0.93 -3.89
CA SER A 55 -8.60 -1.45 -5.27
C SER A 55 -8.31 -2.95 -5.36
N GLY A 56 -7.57 -3.51 -4.42
CA GLY A 56 -6.99 -4.85 -4.49
C GLY A 56 -5.47 -4.82 -4.71
N ASN A 57 -4.83 -5.94 -4.43
CA ASN A 57 -3.38 -6.14 -4.60
C ASN A 57 -3.06 -6.71 -5.98
N TYR A 58 -3.15 -5.88 -6.99
CA TYR A 58 -2.83 -6.23 -8.38
C TYR A 58 -2.27 -5.00 -9.12
N ASP A 59 -1.59 -5.23 -10.23
CA ASP A 59 -0.99 -4.17 -11.05
C ASP A 59 -1.80 -3.94 -12.34
N VAL A 60 -2.40 -4.99 -12.89
CA VAL A 60 -3.29 -4.93 -14.07
C VAL A 60 -4.48 -5.86 -13.92
N ALA A 61 -5.64 -5.41 -14.34
CA ALA A 61 -6.86 -6.20 -14.52
C ALA A 61 -7.13 -6.40 -16.02
N LEU A 62 -7.40 -7.63 -16.42
CA LEU A 62 -7.72 -8.03 -17.79
C LEU A 62 -9.14 -8.56 -17.85
N ASP A 63 -9.98 -8.03 -18.72
CA ASP A 63 -11.28 -8.62 -19.06
C ASP A 63 -11.06 -9.76 -20.04
N ILE A 64 -11.03 -11.01 -19.55
CA ILE A 64 -10.70 -12.17 -20.35
C ILE A 64 -11.92 -12.83 -21.01
N ILE A 65 -11.71 -13.29 -22.23
CA ILE A 65 -12.68 -14.09 -23.00
C ILE A 65 -12.19 -15.51 -23.27
N ASP A 66 -10.92 -15.78 -22.95
CA ASP A 66 -10.30 -17.09 -23.10
C ASP A 66 -9.49 -17.45 -21.83
N ASN A 67 -9.75 -18.65 -21.29
CA ASN A 67 -9.04 -19.15 -20.12
C ASN A 67 -7.54 -19.41 -20.34
N SER A 68 -7.08 -19.53 -21.59
CA SER A 68 -5.66 -19.68 -21.92
C SER A 68 -4.80 -18.53 -21.42
N VAL A 69 -5.39 -17.33 -21.29
CA VAL A 69 -4.73 -16.15 -20.72
C VAL A 69 -4.34 -16.37 -19.25
N ILE A 70 -5.17 -17.09 -18.49
CA ILE A 70 -4.89 -17.43 -17.08
C ILE A 70 -3.62 -18.26 -16.98
N GLU A 71 -3.50 -19.30 -17.81
CA GLU A 71 -2.32 -20.18 -17.83
C GLU A 71 -1.08 -19.43 -18.33
N THR A 72 -1.23 -18.59 -19.36
CA THR A 72 -0.15 -17.76 -19.87
C THR A 72 0.39 -16.82 -18.81
N ALA A 73 -0.48 -16.13 -18.08
CA ALA A 73 -0.10 -15.26 -16.99
C ALA A 73 0.60 -16.03 -15.86
N ARG A 74 0.05 -17.15 -15.42
CA ARG A 74 0.63 -17.97 -14.32
C ARG A 74 2.00 -18.56 -14.65
N ASN A 75 2.23 -18.89 -15.92
CA ASN A 75 3.52 -19.43 -16.37
C ASN A 75 4.58 -18.35 -16.65
N ASN A 76 4.21 -17.08 -16.58
CA ASN A 76 5.14 -15.98 -16.81
C ASN A 76 5.98 -15.71 -15.55
N ARG A 77 7.32 -15.74 -15.70
CA ARG A 77 8.29 -15.56 -14.61
C ARG A 77 8.21 -14.20 -13.90
N ASN A 78 7.63 -13.20 -14.56
CA ASN A 78 7.49 -11.84 -14.04
C ASN A 78 6.21 -11.68 -13.21
N VAL A 79 5.31 -12.65 -13.25
CA VAL A 79 4.06 -12.68 -12.50
C VAL A 79 4.29 -13.36 -11.15
N GLU A 80 3.94 -12.68 -10.08
CA GLU A 80 3.93 -13.24 -8.72
C GLU A 80 2.63 -13.99 -8.45
N ASN A 81 1.50 -13.36 -8.82
CA ASN A 81 0.17 -13.94 -8.64
C ASN A 81 -0.75 -13.56 -9.79
N ALA A 82 -1.63 -14.49 -10.16
CA ALA A 82 -2.73 -14.28 -11.07
C ALA A 82 -4.03 -14.75 -10.41
N PHE A 83 -4.95 -13.81 -10.23
CA PHE A 83 -6.21 -14.00 -9.50
C PHE A 83 -7.38 -13.89 -10.46
N TYR A 84 -8.19 -14.94 -10.58
CA TYR A 84 -9.35 -14.93 -11.45
C TYR A 84 -10.63 -14.65 -10.66
N LYS A 85 -11.50 -13.81 -11.23
CA LYS A 85 -12.84 -13.49 -10.72
C LYS A 85 -13.84 -13.62 -11.86
N GLU A 86 -14.94 -14.32 -11.61
CA GLU A 86 -16.08 -14.37 -12.52
C GLU A 86 -17.38 -14.11 -11.76
N ARG A 87 -18.35 -13.54 -12.45
CA ARG A 87 -19.71 -13.42 -11.93
C ARG A 87 -20.54 -14.56 -12.48
N LEU A 88 -20.90 -15.51 -11.63
CA LEU A 88 -21.75 -16.64 -12.01
C LEU A 88 -23.18 -16.22 -12.32
N GLY A 89 -23.62 -15.07 -11.80
CA GLY A 89 -24.91 -14.50 -12.10
C GLY A 89 -25.67 -14.03 -10.88
N TYR A 90 -26.97 -13.92 -11.05
CA TYR A 90 -27.94 -13.42 -10.07
C TYR A 90 -29.01 -14.45 -9.82
N ALA A 91 -29.60 -14.40 -8.62
CA ALA A 91 -30.76 -15.22 -8.27
C ALA A 91 -31.82 -14.37 -7.55
N ARG A 92 -33.06 -14.70 -7.76
CA ARG A 92 -34.22 -14.07 -7.10
C ARG A 92 -35.08 -15.13 -6.49
N THR A 93 -35.38 -14.98 -5.22
CA THR A 93 -36.31 -15.88 -4.51
C THR A 93 -37.34 -15.07 -3.74
N LYS A 94 -38.37 -15.72 -3.22
CA LYS A 94 -39.29 -15.12 -2.24
C LYS A 94 -39.06 -15.80 -0.90
N ASN A 95 -38.99 -15.01 0.16
CA ASN A 95 -38.96 -15.55 1.51
C ASN A 95 -40.34 -16.06 1.94
N ALA A 96 -40.45 -16.65 3.14
CA ALA A 96 -41.68 -17.20 3.67
C ALA A 96 -42.78 -16.13 3.83
N ASP A 97 -42.41 -14.85 3.98
CA ASP A 97 -43.31 -13.71 4.12
C ASP A 97 -43.70 -13.10 2.75
N GLY A 98 -43.19 -13.67 1.65
CA GLY A 98 -43.45 -13.21 0.28
C GLY A 98 -42.57 -12.06 -0.19
N GLU A 99 -41.59 -11.62 0.61
CA GLU A 99 -40.65 -10.58 0.25
C GLU A 99 -39.61 -11.10 -0.74
N ILE A 100 -39.21 -10.26 -1.68
CA ILE A 100 -38.22 -10.59 -2.70
C ILE A 100 -36.83 -10.52 -2.07
N CYS A 101 -36.07 -11.59 -2.24
CA CYS A 101 -34.67 -11.69 -1.85
C CYS A 101 -33.80 -11.85 -3.11
N ASP A 102 -32.95 -10.90 -3.34
CA ASP A 102 -32.06 -10.89 -4.49
C ASP A 102 -30.60 -11.21 -4.08
N TYR A 103 -29.95 -12.02 -4.89
CA TYR A 103 -28.60 -12.55 -4.63
C TYR A 103 -27.69 -12.29 -5.82
N SER A 104 -26.43 -12.01 -5.52
CA SER A 104 -25.34 -11.97 -6.49
C SER A 104 -24.33 -13.06 -6.14
N VAL A 105 -23.92 -13.85 -7.12
CA VAL A 105 -22.98 -14.95 -6.95
C VAL A 105 -21.70 -14.67 -7.73
N LEU A 106 -20.61 -14.53 -7.00
CA LEU A 106 -19.26 -14.33 -7.52
C LEU A 106 -18.41 -15.56 -7.24
N ALA A 107 -17.63 -15.98 -8.21
CA ALA A 107 -16.62 -17.00 -8.02
C ALA A 107 -15.22 -16.41 -8.24
N MET A 108 -14.26 -16.85 -7.43
CA MET A 108 -12.88 -16.39 -7.48
C MET A 108 -11.92 -17.56 -7.36
N SER A 109 -10.71 -17.42 -7.89
CA SER A 109 -9.64 -18.37 -7.59
C SER A 109 -9.45 -18.49 -6.07
N GLU A 110 -9.10 -19.68 -5.59
CA GLU A 110 -8.87 -19.90 -4.15
C GLU A 110 -7.85 -18.93 -3.56
N ASN A 111 -6.78 -18.65 -4.30
CA ASN A 111 -5.72 -17.71 -3.89
C ASN A 111 -6.14 -16.24 -3.89
N THR A 112 -7.32 -15.87 -4.43
CA THR A 112 -7.82 -14.49 -4.43
C THR A 112 -8.25 -14.05 -3.03
N TYR A 113 -8.77 -14.99 -2.23
CA TYR A 113 -9.26 -14.70 -0.88
C TYR A 113 -8.12 -14.28 0.05
N GLY A 114 -8.13 -13.01 0.47
CA GLY A 114 -7.15 -12.44 1.39
C GLY A 114 -5.81 -12.04 0.75
N ASN A 115 -5.50 -12.49 -0.48
CA ASN A 115 -4.26 -12.12 -1.17
C ASN A 115 -4.46 -10.99 -2.19
N CYS A 116 -5.52 -11.05 -3.00
CA CYS A 116 -5.87 -9.99 -3.93
C CYS A 116 -6.77 -8.95 -3.27
N PHE A 117 -7.90 -9.41 -2.71
CA PHE A 117 -8.88 -8.55 -2.07
C PHE A 117 -8.90 -8.77 -0.56
N LYS A 118 -8.92 -7.67 0.19
CA LYS A 118 -9.07 -7.71 1.63
C LYS A 118 -10.52 -8.08 1.97
N ILE A 119 -10.73 -9.32 2.41
CA ILE A 119 -12.02 -9.84 2.84
C ILE A 119 -11.90 -10.26 4.31
N ASP A 120 -12.65 -9.59 5.17
CA ASP A 120 -12.60 -9.84 6.61
C ASP A 120 -13.52 -11.02 6.98
N LEU A 121 -12.91 -12.16 7.33
CA LEU A 121 -13.61 -13.35 7.78
C LEU A 121 -14.04 -13.18 9.24
N ILE A 122 -15.35 -13.18 9.50
CA ILE A 122 -15.91 -13.10 10.85
C ILE A 122 -15.87 -14.47 11.53
N LYS A 123 -16.27 -15.52 10.77
CA LYS A 123 -16.41 -16.88 11.31
C LYS A 123 -16.25 -17.92 10.23
N GLY A 124 -15.65 -19.07 10.56
CA GLY A 124 -15.49 -20.20 9.65
C GLY A 124 -14.19 -20.14 8.85
N LYS A 125 -14.24 -20.55 7.60
CA LYS A 125 -13.10 -20.58 6.65
C LYS A 125 -13.55 -20.17 5.26
N PHE A 126 -12.61 -19.73 4.43
CA PHE A 126 -12.85 -19.49 3.00
C PHE A 126 -13.17 -20.80 2.26
N PRO A 127 -13.93 -20.73 1.16
CA PRO A 127 -14.25 -21.90 0.35
C PRO A 127 -12.99 -22.41 -0.36
N THR A 128 -12.92 -23.74 -0.55
CA THR A 128 -11.82 -24.41 -1.24
C THR A 128 -12.26 -25.09 -2.54
N ASN A 129 -13.55 -25.14 -2.82
CA ASN A 129 -14.13 -25.69 -4.04
C ASN A 129 -15.44 -24.98 -4.40
N SER A 130 -15.93 -25.20 -5.62
CA SER A 130 -17.14 -24.56 -6.16
C SER A 130 -18.46 -24.96 -5.49
N GLY A 131 -18.48 -25.99 -4.66
CA GLY A 131 -19.64 -26.40 -3.84
C GLY A 131 -19.68 -25.75 -2.46
N GLU A 132 -18.63 -25.02 -2.08
CA GLU A 132 -18.52 -24.26 -0.84
C GLU A 132 -18.68 -22.77 -1.10
N ALA A 133 -19.19 -22.02 -0.11
CA ALA A 133 -19.30 -20.58 -0.23
C ALA A 133 -19.14 -19.87 1.11
N VAL A 134 -18.72 -18.61 1.05
CA VAL A 134 -18.84 -17.64 2.14
C VAL A 134 -19.92 -16.63 1.77
N VAL A 135 -20.62 -16.14 2.80
CA VAL A 135 -21.70 -15.17 2.66
C VAL A 135 -21.47 -13.96 3.57
N THR A 136 -22.04 -12.85 3.20
CA THR A 136 -21.96 -11.65 4.05
C THR A 136 -22.80 -11.82 5.32
N LYS A 137 -22.42 -11.14 6.41
CA LYS A 137 -23.10 -11.18 7.71
C LYS A 137 -24.60 -10.83 7.64
N ALA A 138 -24.97 -9.95 6.70
CA ALA A 138 -26.37 -9.56 6.49
C ALA A 138 -27.19 -10.59 5.69
N PHE A 139 -26.57 -11.69 5.25
CA PHE A 139 -27.22 -12.71 4.45
C PHE A 139 -28.34 -13.40 5.25
N LYS A 140 -29.50 -13.50 4.63
CA LYS A 140 -30.65 -14.25 5.19
C LYS A 140 -30.95 -15.46 4.32
N THR A 141 -31.34 -16.56 4.95
CA THR A 141 -31.88 -17.71 4.26
C THR A 141 -33.24 -17.38 3.63
N GLN A 142 -33.74 -18.25 2.75
CA GLN A 142 -35.07 -18.09 2.17
C GLN A 142 -36.20 -18.02 3.23
N ASP A 143 -35.96 -18.56 4.42
CA ASP A 143 -36.90 -18.48 5.57
C ASP A 143 -36.69 -17.20 6.40
N GLY A 144 -35.88 -16.22 5.95
CA GLY A 144 -35.59 -14.98 6.67
C GLY A 144 -34.68 -15.12 7.88
N LYS A 145 -34.12 -16.32 8.13
CA LYS A 145 -33.25 -16.62 9.28
C LYS A 145 -31.81 -16.27 8.97
N ASP A 146 -31.02 -16.03 10.02
CA ASP A 146 -29.58 -15.89 9.91
C ASP A 146 -28.95 -17.21 9.45
N VAL A 147 -28.09 -17.15 8.44
CA VAL A 147 -27.37 -18.31 7.93
C VAL A 147 -26.34 -18.79 8.94
N LYS A 148 -26.12 -20.11 8.99
CA LYS A 148 -25.13 -20.75 9.84
C LYS A 148 -24.12 -21.51 8.98
N ILE A 149 -22.91 -21.68 9.52
CA ILE A 149 -21.91 -22.55 8.91
C ILE A 149 -22.46 -23.98 8.84
N GLY A 150 -22.35 -24.59 7.65
CA GLY A 150 -22.89 -25.93 7.34
C GLY A 150 -24.27 -25.89 6.66
N ASP A 151 -24.98 -24.76 6.65
CA ASP A 151 -26.23 -24.63 5.94
C ASP A 151 -26.03 -24.79 4.43
N LYS A 152 -27.02 -25.33 3.75
CA LYS A 152 -27.05 -25.46 2.30
C LYS A 152 -27.95 -24.39 1.69
N ILE A 153 -27.42 -23.65 0.74
CA ILE A 153 -28.15 -22.63 -0.02
C ILE A 153 -28.31 -23.14 -1.44
N THR A 154 -29.54 -23.30 -1.92
CA THR A 154 -29.85 -23.69 -3.29
C THR A 154 -30.56 -22.56 -4.00
N LEU A 155 -30.01 -22.12 -5.12
CA LEU A 155 -30.47 -20.97 -5.90
C LEU A 155 -30.49 -21.32 -7.39
N ASP A 156 -31.44 -20.77 -8.12
CA ASP A 156 -31.45 -20.74 -9.58
C ASP A 156 -30.71 -19.48 -10.03
N VAL A 157 -29.44 -19.64 -10.42
CA VAL A 157 -28.50 -18.55 -10.74
C VAL A 157 -28.47 -18.36 -12.26
N GLY A 158 -28.81 -17.17 -12.71
CA GLY A 158 -28.89 -16.84 -14.14
C GLY A 158 -28.38 -15.46 -14.48
N VAL A 159 -28.56 -15.09 -15.75
CA VAL A 159 -28.09 -13.83 -16.30
C VAL A 159 -29.15 -12.73 -16.11
N LEU A 160 -28.71 -11.53 -15.72
CA LEU A 160 -29.59 -10.40 -15.52
C LEU A 160 -29.82 -9.67 -16.85
N THR A 161 -31.07 -9.41 -17.15
CA THR A 161 -31.48 -8.62 -18.34
C THR A 161 -32.31 -7.41 -17.96
N ASP A 162 -32.28 -6.40 -18.80
CA ASP A 162 -33.18 -5.25 -18.69
C ASP A 162 -34.62 -5.63 -19.10
N LYS A 163 -35.54 -4.66 -19.03
CA LYS A 163 -36.93 -4.82 -19.47
C LYS A 163 -37.11 -5.17 -20.95
N ASP A 164 -36.11 -4.85 -21.78
CA ASP A 164 -36.12 -5.08 -23.23
C ASP A 164 -35.43 -6.42 -23.60
N GLY A 165 -34.92 -7.16 -22.59
CA GLY A 165 -34.28 -8.46 -22.75
C GLY A 165 -32.77 -8.39 -23.05
N ASN A 166 -32.16 -7.22 -22.99
CA ASN A 166 -30.73 -7.09 -23.22
C ASN A 166 -29.94 -7.54 -21.98
N VAL A 167 -28.89 -8.32 -22.18
CA VAL A 167 -27.97 -8.71 -21.11
C VAL A 167 -27.24 -7.47 -20.58
N LEU A 168 -27.26 -7.31 -19.27
CA LEU A 168 -26.61 -6.19 -18.59
C LEU A 168 -25.14 -6.53 -18.29
N ASP A 169 -24.26 -5.58 -18.65
CA ASP A 169 -22.86 -5.55 -18.23
C ASP A 169 -22.71 -4.95 -16.83
N GLU A 170 -21.49 -4.87 -16.29
CA GLU A 170 -21.23 -4.31 -14.94
C GLU A 170 -21.74 -2.86 -14.84
N GLU A 171 -21.58 -2.03 -15.84
CA GLU A 171 -22.05 -0.64 -15.83
C GLU A 171 -23.58 -0.55 -15.87
N GLY A 172 -24.22 -1.31 -16.75
CA GLY A 172 -25.67 -1.41 -16.84
C GLY A 172 -26.29 -1.91 -15.53
N ILE A 173 -25.66 -2.89 -14.89
CA ILE A 173 -26.05 -3.42 -13.58
C ILE A 173 -25.91 -2.32 -12.52
N HIS A 174 -24.77 -1.65 -12.44
CA HIS A 174 -24.54 -0.57 -11.48
C HIS A 174 -25.61 0.55 -11.62
N ASN A 175 -25.90 0.96 -12.83
CA ASN A 175 -26.88 2.00 -13.12
C ASN A 175 -28.33 1.59 -12.79
N LEU A 176 -28.68 0.31 -12.99
CA LEU A 176 -30.01 -0.22 -12.72
C LEU A 176 -30.22 -0.57 -11.24
N LEU A 177 -29.22 -1.09 -10.55
CA LEU A 177 -29.31 -1.44 -9.14
C LEU A 177 -29.53 -0.21 -8.25
N GLN A 178 -29.08 0.96 -8.68
CA GLN A 178 -29.36 2.22 -8.00
C GLN A 178 -30.81 2.70 -8.19
N LYS A 179 -31.49 2.25 -9.26
CA LYS A 179 -32.81 2.78 -9.63
C LYS A 179 -33.96 1.82 -9.30
N ASP A 180 -33.93 0.58 -9.75
CA ASP A 180 -35.03 -0.36 -9.52
C ASP A 180 -34.71 -1.79 -10.03
N PHE A 181 -34.17 -2.63 -9.19
CA PHE A 181 -33.88 -4.04 -9.51
C PHE A 181 -35.13 -4.82 -9.93
N ASN A 182 -36.33 -4.37 -9.53
CA ASN A 182 -37.60 -5.02 -9.90
C ASN A 182 -37.91 -4.97 -11.41
N LYS A 183 -37.22 -4.11 -12.15
CA LYS A 183 -37.36 -4.01 -13.62
C LYS A 183 -36.47 -4.99 -14.39
N CYS A 184 -35.66 -5.78 -13.70
CA CYS A 184 -34.78 -6.76 -14.30
C CYS A 184 -35.42 -8.14 -14.27
N SER A 185 -35.09 -8.94 -15.29
CA SER A 185 -35.44 -10.35 -15.35
C SER A 185 -34.18 -11.22 -15.28
N ILE A 186 -34.32 -12.44 -14.77
CA ILE A 186 -33.23 -13.42 -14.73
C ILE A 186 -33.56 -14.52 -15.74
N ILE A 187 -32.68 -14.73 -16.70
CA ILE A 187 -32.83 -15.76 -17.74
C ILE A 187 -31.72 -16.80 -17.62
N ASP A 188 -31.90 -17.94 -18.30
CA ASP A 188 -30.93 -19.04 -18.36
C ASP A 188 -30.43 -19.50 -16.99
N ALA A 189 -31.34 -19.58 -16.02
CA ALA A 189 -31.00 -19.92 -14.66
C ALA A 189 -30.62 -21.40 -14.52
N VAL A 190 -29.49 -21.65 -13.85
CA VAL A 190 -28.97 -22.96 -13.50
C VAL A 190 -29.05 -23.17 -12.00
N LYS A 191 -29.58 -24.31 -11.57
CA LYS A 191 -29.65 -24.64 -10.15
C LYS A 191 -28.26 -24.90 -9.57
N ARG A 192 -27.85 -24.11 -8.57
CA ARG A 192 -26.58 -24.25 -7.87
C ARG A 192 -26.83 -24.43 -6.38
N THR A 193 -26.07 -25.31 -5.75
CA THR A 193 -26.14 -25.55 -4.31
C THR A 193 -24.78 -25.33 -3.68
N TYR A 194 -24.75 -24.51 -2.64
CA TYR A 194 -23.55 -24.17 -1.90
C TYR A 194 -23.67 -24.58 -0.44
N THR A 195 -22.60 -25.11 0.13
CA THR A 195 -22.46 -25.31 1.57
C THR A 195 -21.76 -24.10 2.17
N VAL A 196 -22.36 -23.44 3.14
CA VAL A 196 -21.75 -22.25 3.79
C VAL A 196 -20.59 -22.68 4.67
N THR A 197 -19.39 -22.23 4.35
CA THR A 197 -18.17 -22.54 5.11
C THR A 197 -17.71 -21.36 5.97
N GLY A 198 -18.15 -20.15 5.68
CA GLY A 198 -17.79 -18.98 6.46
C GLY A 198 -18.74 -17.80 6.28
N ILE A 199 -18.63 -16.87 7.21
CA ILE A 199 -19.36 -15.59 7.24
C ILE A 199 -18.31 -14.48 7.20
N ILE A 200 -18.50 -13.52 6.30
CA ILE A 200 -17.59 -12.39 6.07
C ILE A 200 -18.28 -11.06 6.35
N GLU A 201 -17.50 -10.02 6.66
CA GLU A 201 -17.98 -8.65 6.53
C GLU A 201 -18.21 -8.31 5.05
N ARG A 202 -19.09 -7.35 4.77
CA ARG A 202 -19.30 -6.88 3.40
C ARG A 202 -17.98 -6.30 2.86
N PRO A 203 -17.44 -6.81 1.75
CA PRO A 203 -16.19 -6.29 1.19
C PRO A 203 -16.32 -4.80 0.86
N LYS A 204 -15.27 -4.05 1.17
CA LYS A 204 -15.20 -2.60 0.91
C LYS A 204 -14.36 -2.27 -0.32
N THR A 205 -13.77 -3.26 -0.98
CA THR A 205 -12.95 -3.04 -2.17
C THR A 205 -13.84 -2.63 -3.34
N SER A 206 -13.36 -1.71 -4.19
CA SER A 206 -14.09 -1.23 -5.37
C SER A 206 -14.55 -2.37 -6.28
N GLU A 207 -13.71 -3.38 -6.46
CA GLU A 207 -13.96 -4.53 -7.34
C GLU A 207 -15.02 -5.52 -6.83
N LEU A 208 -15.28 -5.53 -5.53
CA LEU A 208 -16.29 -6.39 -4.89
C LEU A 208 -17.43 -5.57 -4.29
N TYR A 209 -17.32 -4.24 -4.35
CA TYR A 209 -18.34 -3.35 -3.81
C TYR A 209 -19.55 -3.38 -4.73
N ASP A 210 -20.68 -3.74 -4.16
CA ASP A 210 -21.98 -3.66 -4.80
C ASP A 210 -22.84 -2.68 -4.00
N PRO A 211 -23.22 -1.52 -4.57
CA PRO A 211 -24.02 -0.52 -3.87
C PRO A 211 -25.46 -0.96 -3.62
N SER A 212 -25.87 -2.07 -4.21
CA SER A 212 -27.20 -2.64 -4.02
C SER A 212 -27.34 -3.34 -2.67
N ASN A 213 -28.57 -3.56 -2.25
CA ASN A 213 -28.86 -4.34 -1.05
C ASN A 213 -28.86 -5.85 -1.32
N LEU A 214 -28.20 -6.32 -2.40
CA LEU A 214 -28.13 -7.73 -2.73
C LEU A 214 -27.37 -8.51 -1.67
N SER A 215 -27.82 -9.72 -1.44
CA SER A 215 -27.10 -10.70 -0.63
C SER A 215 -25.98 -11.32 -1.48
N MET A 216 -24.73 -11.18 -1.01
CA MET A 216 -23.55 -11.63 -1.75
C MET A 216 -23.12 -13.02 -1.33
N ILE A 217 -22.83 -13.85 -2.32
CA ILE A 217 -22.29 -15.21 -2.18
C ILE A 217 -20.97 -15.25 -2.93
N TYR A 218 -19.92 -15.70 -2.26
CA TYR A 218 -18.60 -15.86 -2.86
C TYR A 218 -18.19 -17.34 -2.78
N THR A 219 -17.81 -17.91 -3.93
CA THR A 219 -17.39 -19.32 -4.07
C THR A 219 -16.06 -19.42 -4.82
N VAL A 220 -15.56 -20.61 -5.00
CA VAL A 220 -14.36 -20.86 -5.83
C VAL A 220 -14.78 -21.09 -7.28
N SER A 221 -14.03 -20.47 -8.21
CA SER A 221 -14.23 -20.62 -9.64
C SER A 221 -13.75 -21.99 -10.14
N ASP A 222 -14.46 -22.56 -11.10
CA ASP A 222 -13.97 -23.67 -11.92
C ASP A 222 -13.26 -23.09 -13.16
N GLU A 223 -12.02 -22.72 -13.01
CA GLU A 223 -11.21 -22.08 -14.05
C GLU A 223 -11.00 -22.93 -15.32
N LYS A 224 -11.38 -24.19 -15.28
CA LYS A 224 -11.33 -25.10 -16.44
C LYS A 224 -12.63 -25.07 -17.26
N ALA A 225 -13.69 -24.53 -16.68
CA ALA A 225 -14.95 -24.38 -17.40
C ALA A 225 -14.77 -23.31 -18.49
N PRO A 226 -15.26 -23.54 -19.73
CA PRO A 226 -15.15 -22.55 -20.79
C PRO A 226 -15.90 -21.26 -20.40
N ILE A 227 -15.31 -20.12 -20.70
CA ILE A 227 -15.96 -18.81 -20.54
C ILE A 227 -17.12 -18.73 -21.55
N GLU A 228 -18.34 -18.73 -21.04
CA GLU A 228 -19.52 -18.52 -21.89
C GLU A 228 -19.69 -17.02 -22.18
N ALA A 229 -19.06 -16.54 -23.24
CA ALA A 229 -19.01 -15.11 -23.63
C ALA A 229 -20.39 -14.44 -23.72
N ILE A 230 -21.45 -15.20 -23.99
CA ILE A 230 -22.83 -14.70 -24.09
C ILE A 230 -23.43 -14.39 -22.71
N ARG A 231 -22.96 -15.07 -21.66
CA ARG A 231 -23.54 -14.95 -20.30
C ARG A 231 -22.93 -13.81 -19.48
N THR A 232 -21.73 -13.37 -19.82
CA THR A 232 -20.95 -12.54 -18.91
C THR A 232 -20.15 -11.47 -19.63
N LYS A 233 -20.83 -10.57 -20.36
CA LYS A 233 -20.16 -9.44 -21.00
C LYS A 233 -19.38 -8.65 -19.94
N HIS A 234 -18.03 -8.62 -20.06
CA HIS A 234 -17.10 -7.90 -19.16
C HIS A 234 -17.10 -8.34 -17.69
N MET A 235 -17.49 -9.57 -17.39
CA MET A 235 -17.61 -10.04 -15.99
C MET A 235 -16.55 -11.05 -15.56
N ASN A 236 -15.63 -11.41 -16.46
CA ASN A 236 -14.52 -12.33 -16.19
C ASN A 236 -13.22 -11.54 -16.14
N LYS A 237 -12.70 -11.33 -14.95
CA LYS A 237 -11.50 -10.52 -14.76
C LYS A 237 -10.33 -11.35 -14.23
N LEU A 238 -9.18 -11.22 -14.87
CA LEU A 238 -7.91 -11.74 -14.41
C LEU A 238 -7.07 -10.58 -13.86
N TYR A 239 -6.78 -10.61 -12.58
CA TYR A 239 -5.93 -9.64 -11.89
C TYR A 239 -4.51 -10.19 -11.79
N ILE A 240 -3.54 -9.45 -12.26
CA ILE A 240 -2.13 -9.86 -12.26
C ILE A 240 -1.35 -8.94 -11.34
N ALA A 241 -0.62 -9.55 -10.40
CA ALA A 241 0.40 -8.89 -9.60
C ALA A 241 1.79 -9.33 -10.07
N TYR A 242 2.64 -8.38 -10.41
CA TYR A 242 4.01 -8.66 -10.84
C TYR A 242 4.95 -8.83 -9.66
N THR A 243 6.07 -9.52 -9.88
CA THR A 243 7.12 -9.61 -8.86
C THR A 243 7.72 -8.23 -8.58
N PRO A 244 8.18 -7.93 -7.35
CA PRO A 244 8.76 -6.63 -7.01
C PRO A 244 9.91 -6.17 -7.93
N GLN A 245 10.63 -7.13 -8.55
CA GLN A 245 11.72 -6.83 -9.48
C GLN A 245 11.23 -6.44 -10.87
N SER A 246 10.01 -6.83 -11.25
CA SER A 246 9.43 -6.63 -12.57
C SER A 246 8.28 -5.63 -12.60
N GLU A 247 7.75 -5.19 -11.44
CA GLU A 247 6.69 -4.19 -11.34
C GLU A 247 7.00 -2.90 -12.13
N GLY A 248 8.25 -2.42 -12.12
CA GLY A 248 8.65 -1.22 -12.86
C GLY A 248 8.50 -1.33 -14.38
N ASN A 249 8.40 -2.54 -14.92
CA ASN A 249 8.21 -2.82 -16.33
C ASN A 249 6.80 -3.36 -16.63
N TYR A 250 5.80 -2.97 -15.84
CA TYR A 250 4.45 -3.50 -15.90
C TYR A 250 3.82 -3.43 -17.31
N LEU A 251 4.06 -2.34 -18.08
CA LEU A 251 3.58 -2.20 -19.47
C LEU A 251 4.16 -3.29 -20.37
N GLN A 252 5.49 -3.47 -20.36
CA GLN A 252 6.17 -4.48 -21.18
C GLN A 252 5.74 -5.89 -20.76
N ASN A 253 5.64 -6.14 -19.45
CA ASN A 253 5.22 -7.46 -18.94
C ASN A 253 3.80 -7.80 -19.37
N THR A 254 2.88 -6.83 -19.35
CA THR A 254 1.50 -7.03 -19.82
C THR A 254 1.47 -7.23 -21.33
N ALA A 255 2.22 -6.43 -22.07
CA ALA A 255 2.33 -6.56 -23.53
C ALA A 255 2.85 -7.96 -23.93
N ASP A 256 3.86 -8.47 -23.23
CA ASP A 256 4.43 -9.80 -23.48
C ASP A 256 3.40 -10.93 -23.21
N ILE A 257 2.55 -10.78 -22.20
CA ILE A 257 1.47 -11.75 -21.89
C ILE A 257 0.41 -11.74 -22.98
N LEU A 258 0.05 -10.55 -23.48
CA LEU A 258 -1.04 -10.36 -24.45
C LEU A 258 -0.60 -10.49 -25.92
N GLY A 259 0.71 -10.53 -26.19
CA GLY A 259 1.25 -10.51 -27.53
C GLY A 259 1.20 -9.12 -28.20
N PHE A 260 1.08 -8.04 -27.41
CA PHE A 260 1.07 -6.65 -27.88
C PHE A 260 2.46 -6.02 -27.87
N LYS A 261 2.61 -4.85 -28.50
CA LYS A 261 3.77 -4.00 -28.30
C LYS A 261 3.50 -3.03 -27.15
N ALA A 262 4.48 -2.87 -26.27
CA ALA A 262 4.33 -1.97 -25.12
C ALA A 262 4.04 -0.52 -25.52
N ASP A 263 4.57 -0.06 -26.65
CA ASP A 263 4.34 1.30 -27.18
C ASP A 263 2.88 1.52 -27.65
N ASP A 264 2.16 0.44 -27.98
CA ASP A 264 0.76 0.50 -28.41
C ASP A 264 -0.20 0.46 -27.21
N MET A 265 0.31 0.20 -26.00
CA MET A 265 -0.50 0.13 -24.80
C MET A 265 -0.65 1.51 -24.14
N SER A 266 -1.88 1.89 -23.85
CA SER A 266 -2.19 3.11 -23.10
C SER A 266 -1.92 2.90 -21.61
N ASN A 267 -1.39 3.93 -20.95
CA ASN A 267 -1.06 3.89 -19.51
C ASN A 267 -2.28 3.98 -18.58
N VAL A 268 -3.50 4.13 -19.09
CA VAL A 268 -4.65 4.46 -18.25
C VAL A 268 -5.74 3.41 -18.33
N ILE A 269 -6.44 3.33 -19.40
CA ILE A 269 -7.54 2.37 -19.60
C ILE A 269 -7.60 2.12 -21.11
N SER A 270 -7.67 0.88 -21.54
CA SER A 270 -8.09 0.63 -22.91
C SER A 270 -9.60 0.49 -22.90
N ASP A 271 -10.25 1.47 -23.49
CA ASP A 271 -11.55 1.23 -24.06
C ASP A 271 -11.41 0.09 -25.08
N GLU A 272 -12.44 -0.72 -25.23
CA GLU A 272 -12.53 -1.93 -26.05
C GLU A 272 -11.40 -2.14 -27.10
N ILE A 273 -10.67 -3.24 -26.95
CA ILE A 273 -9.64 -3.69 -27.90
C ILE A 273 -10.30 -4.04 -29.23
N SER A 274 -9.62 -3.84 -30.36
CA SER A 274 -10.17 -4.18 -31.68
C SER A 274 -10.57 -5.66 -31.76
N PRO A 275 -11.61 -6.03 -32.53
CA PRO A 275 -12.06 -7.43 -32.65
C PRO A 275 -10.97 -8.40 -33.12
N GLU A 276 -9.99 -7.93 -33.91
CA GLU A 276 -8.85 -8.75 -34.36
C GLU A 276 -7.88 -9.02 -33.20
N ASP A 277 -7.62 -8.00 -32.39
CA ASP A 277 -6.75 -8.09 -31.23
C ASP A 277 -7.40 -8.88 -30.09
N GLN A 278 -8.74 -8.78 -29.92
CA GLN A 278 -9.49 -9.60 -28.96
C GLN A 278 -9.32 -11.09 -29.23
N GLN A 279 -9.43 -11.49 -30.51
CA GLN A 279 -9.30 -12.89 -30.90
C GLN A 279 -7.85 -13.41 -30.70
N THR A 280 -6.87 -12.54 -30.87
CA THR A 280 -5.45 -12.92 -30.74
C THR A 280 -4.99 -12.94 -29.28
N SER A 281 -5.40 -11.95 -28.48
CA SER A 281 -4.98 -11.78 -27.09
C SER A 281 -5.85 -12.51 -26.07
N GLY A 282 -7.08 -12.87 -26.44
CA GLY A 282 -8.04 -13.51 -25.53
C GLY A 282 -8.63 -12.58 -24.48
N ILE A 283 -8.58 -11.25 -24.68
CA ILE A 283 -9.14 -10.25 -23.78
C ILE A 283 -10.01 -9.23 -24.51
N ASN A 284 -10.99 -8.63 -23.81
CA ASN A 284 -11.79 -7.49 -24.31
C ASN A 284 -11.15 -6.15 -23.97
N ALA A 285 -10.61 -6.03 -22.77
CA ALA A 285 -10.05 -4.79 -22.24
C ALA A 285 -8.99 -5.06 -21.19
N TYR A 286 -8.18 -4.06 -20.89
CA TYR A 286 -7.25 -4.09 -19.75
C TYR A 286 -7.29 -2.75 -19.00
N GLU A 287 -7.04 -2.81 -17.72
CA GLU A 287 -6.98 -1.63 -16.83
C GLU A 287 -5.81 -1.77 -15.87
N PHE A 288 -4.92 -0.77 -15.85
CA PHE A 288 -3.85 -0.72 -14.87
C PHE A 288 -4.34 -0.12 -13.55
N ASN A 289 -3.92 -0.68 -12.44
CA ASN A 289 -4.13 -0.09 -11.12
C ASN A 289 -3.21 1.15 -10.96
N SER A 290 -3.48 2.16 -11.78
CA SER A 290 -2.60 3.31 -12.00
C SER A 290 -2.32 4.10 -10.72
N ILE A 291 -3.30 4.20 -9.81
CA ILE A 291 -3.14 4.88 -8.52
C ILE A 291 -2.17 4.08 -7.64
N LEU A 292 -2.34 2.76 -7.54
CA LEU A 292 -1.45 1.89 -6.76
C LEU A 292 -0.03 1.89 -7.33
N LEU A 293 0.10 1.73 -8.65
CA LEU A 293 1.38 1.77 -9.36
C LEU A 293 2.09 3.12 -9.16
N SER A 294 1.35 4.23 -9.23
CA SER A 294 1.87 5.57 -8.96
C SER A 294 2.38 5.69 -7.52
N MET A 295 1.61 5.21 -6.53
CA MET A 295 2.04 5.23 -5.12
C MET A 295 3.25 4.32 -4.87
N LYS A 296 3.39 3.24 -5.62
CA LYS A 296 4.58 2.37 -5.62
C LYS A 296 5.79 3.02 -6.32
N GLY A 297 5.58 4.09 -7.12
CA GLY A 297 6.63 4.83 -7.85
C GLY A 297 6.84 4.37 -9.28
N TYR A 298 5.87 3.67 -9.88
CA TYR A 298 5.95 3.12 -11.24
C TYR A 298 4.98 3.78 -12.23
N GLY A 299 4.09 4.66 -11.77
CA GLY A 299 3.10 5.32 -12.64
C GLY A 299 3.70 6.42 -13.51
N SER A 300 3.10 6.67 -14.67
CA SER A 300 3.48 7.76 -15.57
C SER A 300 3.19 9.16 -15.00
N ASN A 301 2.34 9.26 -13.98
CA ASN A 301 1.98 10.50 -13.29
C ASN A 301 2.35 10.41 -11.80
N ASP A 302 3.64 10.58 -11.53
CA ASP A 302 4.24 10.55 -10.17
C ASP A 302 3.90 11.77 -9.31
N ALA A 303 2.83 12.52 -9.62
CA ALA A 303 2.48 13.75 -8.92
C ALA A 303 2.33 13.52 -7.40
N THR A 304 1.68 12.46 -6.98
CA THR A 304 1.43 12.16 -5.55
C THR A 304 2.72 11.83 -4.82
N ASN A 305 3.54 10.92 -5.36
CA ASN A 305 4.85 10.60 -4.77
C ASN A 305 5.77 11.82 -4.78
N THR A 306 5.82 12.55 -5.91
CA THR A 306 6.63 13.77 -6.04
C THR A 306 6.25 14.80 -5.00
N VAL A 307 4.96 15.03 -4.73
CA VAL A 307 4.49 15.97 -3.69
C VAL A 307 4.90 15.50 -2.29
N ILE A 308 4.67 14.22 -1.95
CA ILE A 308 5.01 13.68 -0.62
C ILE A 308 6.52 13.75 -0.37
N PHE A 309 7.33 13.31 -1.33
CA PHE A 309 8.78 13.31 -1.17
C PHE A 309 9.36 14.73 -1.20
N SER A 310 8.85 15.64 -2.05
CA SER A 310 9.32 17.03 -2.07
C SER A 310 9.00 17.74 -0.76
N LEU A 311 7.82 17.51 -0.18
CA LEU A 311 7.45 18.07 1.13
C LEU A 311 8.36 17.51 2.23
N ALA A 312 8.64 16.22 2.25
CA ALA A 312 9.56 15.60 3.20
C ALA A 312 10.98 16.17 3.05
N VAL A 313 11.48 16.33 1.82
CA VAL A 313 12.79 16.92 1.55
C VAL A 313 12.86 18.37 2.02
N ILE A 314 11.83 19.19 1.75
CA ILE A 314 11.77 20.58 2.22
C ILE A 314 11.82 20.64 3.75
N ILE A 315 11.03 19.81 4.44
CA ILE A 315 11.02 19.75 5.90
C ILE A 315 12.39 19.33 6.43
N ILE A 316 13.03 18.32 5.84
CA ILE A 316 14.38 17.88 6.22
C ILE A 316 15.39 19.00 6.04
N ILE A 317 15.35 19.75 4.93
CA ILE A 317 16.23 20.90 4.71
C ILE A 317 16.04 21.97 5.80
N ILE A 318 14.80 22.30 6.14
CA ILE A 318 14.49 23.27 7.20
C ILE A 318 15.04 22.78 8.55
N VAL A 319 14.82 21.50 8.89
CA VAL A 319 15.35 20.88 10.11
C VAL A 319 16.87 20.90 10.13
N MET A 320 17.53 20.60 9.00
CA MET A 320 18.99 20.67 8.89
C MET A 320 19.51 22.10 9.11
N LEU A 321 18.89 23.11 8.49
CA LEU A 321 19.30 24.52 8.67
C LEU A 321 19.15 24.96 10.12
N ALA A 322 18.01 24.66 10.75
CA ALA A 322 17.80 24.96 12.17
C ALA A 322 18.82 24.25 13.07
N SER A 323 19.12 22.98 12.75
CA SER A 323 20.09 22.15 13.48
C SER A 323 21.52 22.70 13.35
N VAL A 324 21.93 23.08 12.13
CA VAL A 324 23.24 23.74 11.91
C VAL A 324 23.36 24.96 12.78
N PHE A 325 22.30 25.79 12.89
CA PHE A 325 22.29 26.98 13.70
C PHE A 325 22.46 26.70 15.20
N VAL A 326 21.72 25.72 15.74
CA VAL A 326 21.79 25.30 17.15
C VAL A 326 23.17 24.72 17.48
N ILE A 327 23.67 23.82 16.65
CA ILE A 327 24.97 23.17 16.84
C ILE A 327 26.09 24.23 16.73
N ARG A 328 26.04 25.12 15.73
CA ARG A 328 26.98 26.20 15.57
C ARG A 328 27.06 27.11 16.80
N ASN A 329 25.92 27.54 17.35
CA ASN A 329 25.88 28.36 18.55
C ASN A 329 26.52 27.66 19.76
N SER A 330 26.21 26.35 19.95
CA SER A 330 26.81 25.56 21.01
C SER A 330 28.34 25.45 20.88
N PHE A 331 28.82 25.21 19.65
CA PHE A 331 30.27 25.17 19.38
C PHE A 331 30.95 26.54 19.45
N ALA A 332 30.30 27.62 18.99
CA ALA A 332 30.83 28.97 19.08
C ALA A 332 31.11 29.39 20.53
N ILE A 333 30.16 29.14 21.43
CA ILE A 333 30.35 29.32 22.87
C ILE A 333 31.54 28.49 23.40
N SER A 334 31.61 27.21 22.98
CA SER A 334 32.72 26.32 23.32
C SER A 334 34.09 26.87 22.90
N ILE A 335 34.18 27.39 21.68
CA ILE A 335 35.44 27.85 21.09
C ILE A 335 35.85 29.19 21.73
N THR A 336 34.90 30.11 21.96
CA THR A 336 35.18 31.40 22.58
C THR A 336 35.81 31.20 23.96
N GLU A 337 35.29 30.31 24.78
CA GLU A 337 35.88 30.01 26.09
C GLU A 337 37.26 29.30 25.99
N LYS A 338 37.51 28.57 24.89
CA LYS A 338 38.79 27.89 24.66
C LYS A 338 39.82 28.74 23.90
N THR A 339 39.45 29.97 23.50
CA THR A 339 40.34 30.84 22.72
C THR A 339 41.66 31.05 23.42
N SER A 340 41.65 31.31 24.74
CA SER A 340 42.85 31.44 25.55
C SER A 340 43.71 30.17 25.51
N MET A 341 43.10 29.00 25.64
CA MET A 341 43.81 27.72 25.56
C MET A 341 44.41 27.48 24.17
N TYR A 342 43.66 27.81 23.10
CA TYR A 342 44.17 27.67 21.72
C TYR A 342 45.26 28.68 21.43
N GLY A 343 45.19 29.89 22.02
CA GLY A 343 46.27 30.87 21.99
C GLY A 343 47.56 30.38 22.63
N MET A 344 47.44 29.78 23.83
CA MET A 344 48.59 29.14 24.48
C MET A 344 49.17 27.96 23.68
N LEU A 345 48.33 27.14 23.07
CA LEU A 345 48.80 26.06 22.20
C LEU A 345 49.49 26.58 20.95
N ALA A 346 48.99 27.67 20.36
CA ALA A 346 49.61 28.33 19.20
C ALA A 346 50.98 28.95 19.58
N SER A 347 51.11 29.54 20.76
CA SER A 347 52.40 30.10 21.22
C SER A 347 53.48 29.03 21.48
N VAL A 348 53.05 27.78 21.78
CA VAL A 348 53.95 26.61 21.94
C VAL A 348 54.17 25.89 20.59
N GLY A 349 53.70 26.48 19.44
CA GLY A 349 53.95 25.98 18.12
C GLY A 349 52.88 25.05 17.48
N ALA A 350 51.65 25.03 18.05
CA ALA A 350 50.55 24.29 17.41
C ALA A 350 50.08 24.99 16.13
N THR A 351 49.99 24.27 15.01
CA THR A 351 49.52 24.79 13.72
C THR A 351 47.99 24.94 13.69
N LYS A 352 47.47 25.88 12.87
CA LYS A 352 46.03 26.06 12.63
C LYS A 352 45.35 24.73 12.22
N ARG A 353 46.02 23.90 11.43
CA ARG A 353 45.52 22.58 11.00
C ARG A 353 45.35 21.62 12.17
N GLN A 354 46.23 21.66 13.15
CA GLN A 354 46.15 20.83 14.36
C GLN A 354 45.00 21.26 15.26
N ILE A 355 44.79 22.59 15.43
CA ILE A 355 43.66 23.14 16.21
C ILE A 355 42.35 22.77 15.53
N ARG A 356 42.20 22.99 14.22
CA ARG A 356 40.98 22.60 13.47
C ARG A 356 40.66 21.12 13.57
N ARG A 357 41.70 20.26 13.48
CA ARG A 357 41.51 18.81 13.64
C ARG A 357 41.06 18.43 15.04
N ASN A 358 41.48 19.18 16.04
CA ASN A 358 41.06 18.97 17.43
C ASN A 358 39.58 19.32 17.62
N VAL A 359 39.10 20.43 17.02
CA VAL A 359 37.68 20.81 17.02
C VAL A 359 36.83 19.79 16.29
N LEU A 360 37.27 19.30 15.13
CA LEU A 360 36.58 18.21 14.40
C LEU A 360 36.52 16.92 15.22
N PHE A 361 37.61 16.60 15.96
CA PHE A 361 37.63 15.43 16.84
C PHE A 361 36.62 15.56 18.00
N GLU A 362 36.49 16.77 18.57
CA GLU A 362 35.48 17.08 19.57
C GLU A 362 34.07 16.85 19.03
N GLY A 363 33.76 17.42 17.85
CA GLY A 363 32.47 17.21 17.16
C GLY A 363 32.17 15.76 16.88
N PHE A 364 33.20 14.99 16.46
CA PHE A 364 33.05 13.54 16.23
C PHE A 364 32.66 12.79 17.51
N ILE A 365 33.33 13.08 18.65
CA ILE A 365 33.02 12.41 19.93
C ILE A 365 31.61 12.76 20.41
N LEU A 366 31.20 14.04 20.28
CA LEU A 366 29.86 14.46 20.68
C LEU A 366 28.79 13.87 19.74
N GLY A 367 29.10 13.78 18.45
CA GLY A 367 28.23 13.11 17.46
C GLY A 367 28.07 11.62 17.72
N LEU A 368 29.17 10.94 18.11
CA LEU A 368 29.14 9.49 18.43
C LEU A 368 28.19 9.16 19.59
N ILE A 369 27.93 10.12 20.47
CA ILE A 369 26.98 9.95 21.59
C ILE A 369 25.61 10.53 21.18
N GLY A 370 25.57 11.73 20.62
CA GLY A 370 24.34 12.46 20.34
C GLY A 370 23.49 11.82 19.25
N ILE A 371 24.12 11.31 18.17
CA ILE A 371 23.38 10.72 17.06
C ILE A 371 22.64 9.45 17.47
N PRO A 372 23.26 8.42 18.10
CA PRO A 372 22.52 7.23 18.52
C PRO A 372 21.39 7.54 19.50
N LEU A 373 21.62 8.43 20.47
CA LEU A 373 20.59 8.84 21.41
C LEU A 373 19.44 9.57 20.70
N GLY A 374 19.76 10.40 19.71
CA GLY A 374 18.76 11.08 18.88
C GLY A 374 17.92 10.11 18.04
N ILE A 375 18.56 9.10 17.42
CA ILE A 375 17.85 8.07 16.68
C ILE A 375 16.90 7.30 17.58
N LEU A 376 17.37 6.85 18.77
CA LEU A 376 16.51 6.14 19.71
C LEU A 376 15.31 7.00 20.16
N LEU A 377 15.54 8.25 20.47
CA LEU A 377 14.49 9.22 20.80
C LEU A 377 13.51 9.38 19.62
N GLY A 378 14.02 9.58 18.41
CA GLY A 378 13.22 9.75 17.20
C GLY A 378 12.36 8.53 16.87
N LEU A 379 12.89 7.32 17.03
CA LEU A 379 12.13 6.08 16.86
C LEU A 379 11.02 5.95 17.92
N GLY A 380 11.29 6.32 19.16
CA GLY A 380 10.30 6.33 20.23
C GLY A 380 9.17 7.32 19.95
N VAL A 381 9.50 8.55 19.49
CA VAL A 381 8.51 9.55 19.10
C VAL A 381 7.70 9.08 17.91
N ASN A 382 8.31 8.47 16.89
CA ASN A 382 7.60 7.87 15.76
C ASN A 382 6.58 6.82 16.21
N ALA A 383 6.97 5.92 17.09
CA ALA A 383 6.06 4.89 17.61
C ALA A 383 4.83 5.51 18.31
N ILE A 384 5.05 6.56 19.11
CA ILE A 384 3.97 7.29 19.80
C ILE A 384 3.07 8.00 18.77
N LEU A 385 3.64 8.70 17.79
CA LEU A 385 2.87 9.38 16.74
C LEU A 385 2.02 8.42 15.93
N ILE A 386 2.57 7.27 15.54
CA ILE A 386 1.84 6.21 14.83
C ILE A 386 0.67 5.69 15.68
N ALA A 387 0.88 5.45 16.97
CA ALA A 387 -0.20 5.02 17.86
C ALA A 387 -1.31 6.06 17.97
N ILE A 388 -0.97 7.35 18.08
CA ILE A 388 -1.94 8.45 18.10
C ILE A 388 -2.69 8.54 16.76
N LEU A 389 -1.98 8.51 15.62
CA LEU A 389 -2.61 8.57 14.29
C LEU A 389 -3.58 7.41 14.07
N ASN A 390 -3.20 6.20 14.45
CA ASN A 390 -4.08 5.04 14.35
C ASN A 390 -5.35 5.18 15.21
N SER A 391 -5.26 5.78 16.40
CA SER A 391 -6.42 5.99 17.25
C SER A 391 -7.36 7.08 16.74
N VAL A 392 -6.85 8.05 15.96
CA VAL A 392 -7.63 9.20 15.46
C VAL A 392 -8.13 8.97 14.04
N LEU A 393 -7.33 8.37 13.18
CA LEU A 393 -7.58 8.26 11.74
C LEU A 393 -7.89 6.83 11.27
N GLY A 394 -7.78 5.82 12.14
CA GLY A 394 -7.95 4.41 11.76
C GLY A 394 -9.29 4.12 11.10
N ASP A 395 -10.36 4.74 11.59
CA ASP A 395 -11.71 4.57 11.03
C ASP A 395 -11.88 5.26 9.66
N MET A 396 -11.12 6.31 9.39
CA MET A 396 -11.18 7.08 8.13
C MET A 396 -10.42 6.40 6.98
N LEU A 397 -9.49 5.51 7.27
CA LEU A 397 -8.58 4.89 6.29
C LEU A 397 -9.07 3.52 5.80
N ASN A 398 -10.37 3.24 5.83
CA ASN A 398 -10.96 1.97 5.38
C ASN A 398 -10.32 0.72 6.02
N GLY A 399 -9.84 0.85 7.27
CA GLY A 399 -9.16 -0.22 7.99
C GLY A 399 -7.67 -0.36 7.65
N ALA A 400 -7.08 0.55 6.87
CA ALA A 400 -5.63 0.68 6.81
C ALA A 400 -5.11 1.32 8.11
N THR A 401 -3.96 0.85 8.57
CA THR A 401 -3.33 1.37 9.78
C THR A 401 -1.96 1.91 9.44
N PHE A 402 -1.55 2.99 10.13
CA PHE A 402 -0.17 3.44 10.04
C PHE A 402 0.76 2.36 10.58
N VAL A 403 1.65 1.87 9.73
CA VAL A 403 2.59 0.82 10.05
C VAL A 403 3.95 1.43 10.33
N PHE A 404 4.62 0.92 11.36
CA PHE A 404 6.00 1.27 11.62
C PHE A 404 6.89 0.59 10.56
N VAL A 405 7.23 1.35 9.51
CA VAL A 405 8.11 0.85 8.45
C VAL A 405 9.50 0.57 9.02
N THR A 406 10.14 -0.51 8.58
CA THR A 406 11.50 -0.90 8.99
C THR A 406 12.43 0.31 9.00
N PRO A 407 13.04 0.65 10.14
CA PRO A 407 13.69 1.94 10.34
C PRO A 407 15.05 2.08 9.63
N THR A 408 15.45 1.13 8.78
CA THR A 408 16.78 1.10 8.14
C THR A 408 17.09 2.38 7.36
N ILE A 409 16.18 2.82 6.47
CA ILE A 409 16.38 4.04 5.67
C ILE A 409 16.35 5.29 6.53
N PRO A 410 15.37 5.52 7.42
CA PRO A 410 15.38 6.62 8.38
C PRO A 410 16.66 6.69 9.23
N ILE A 411 17.17 5.55 9.70
CA ILE A 411 18.40 5.48 10.50
C ILE A 411 19.61 5.92 9.66
N ILE A 412 19.75 5.40 8.45
CA ILE A 412 20.85 5.78 7.56
C ILE A 412 20.78 7.28 7.25
N CYS A 413 19.61 7.79 6.89
CA CYS A 413 19.40 9.23 6.66
C CYS A 413 19.76 10.05 7.90
N ALA A 414 19.31 9.66 9.08
CA ALA A 414 19.63 10.36 10.32
C ALA A 414 21.14 10.38 10.61
N ILE A 415 21.84 9.27 10.44
CA ILE A 415 23.30 9.21 10.63
C ILE A 415 24.01 10.13 9.66
N VAL A 416 23.72 9.99 8.35
CA VAL A 416 24.43 10.75 7.29
C VAL A 416 24.13 12.24 7.42
N LEU A 417 22.87 12.62 7.51
CA LEU A 417 22.47 14.04 7.56
C LEU A 417 22.91 14.70 8.85
N SER A 418 22.84 14.01 10.00
CA SER A 418 23.35 14.55 11.27
C SER A 418 24.87 14.70 11.25
N ALA A 419 25.60 13.77 10.67
CA ALA A 419 27.05 13.89 10.50
C ALA A 419 27.41 15.06 9.59
N VAL A 420 26.71 15.24 8.47
CA VAL A 420 26.86 16.39 7.56
C VAL A 420 26.56 17.71 8.30
N THR A 421 25.48 17.76 9.07
CA THR A 421 25.09 18.94 9.86
C THR A 421 26.16 19.33 10.86
N ILE A 422 26.75 18.37 11.60
CA ILE A 422 27.86 18.61 12.52
C ILE A 422 29.07 19.16 11.75
N PHE A 423 29.41 18.52 10.63
CA PHE A 423 30.56 18.92 9.82
C PHE A 423 30.40 20.33 9.24
N LEU A 424 29.24 20.65 8.66
CA LEU A 424 28.94 22.01 8.15
C LEU A 424 28.99 23.05 9.25
N SER A 425 28.43 22.75 10.43
CA SER A 425 28.47 23.65 11.60
C SER A 425 29.89 23.97 12.02
N LEU A 426 30.82 23.00 11.95
CA LEU A 426 32.21 23.16 12.36
C LEU A 426 33.10 23.82 11.32
N ILE A 427 32.75 23.77 10.02
CA ILE A 427 33.50 24.47 8.96
C ILE A 427 33.34 26.00 9.05
N HIS A 428 32.18 26.48 9.49
CA HIS A 428 31.87 27.89 9.57
C HIS A 428 32.34 28.55 10.89
N ILE A 429 33.06 27.83 11.74
CA ILE A 429 33.70 28.30 12.96
C ILE A 429 35.22 28.38 12.75
#